data_bd6d5b21f780b1504e8d24006616fbaf
#
_entry.id   bd6d5b21f780b1504e8d24006616fbaf
#
_cell.length_a   1.000
_cell.length_b   1.000
_cell.length_c   1.000
_cell.angle_alpha   90.00
_cell.angle_beta   90.00
_cell.angle_gamma   90.00
#
_symmetry.space_group_name_H-M   'P 1'
#
loop_
_entity.id
_entity.type
_entity.pdbx_description
1 polymer ?
#
loop_
_entity_poly.entity_id
_entity_poly.type
_entity_poly.pdbx_seq_one_letter_code
_entity_poly.pdbx_strand_id
1 'polypeptide(L)'
;MKNFCVLPFVSLEARTDGTISPCCIMQDESELQLSESATLSEVWKSKWLEDYRQAFLNGEKPKACSNCWNEEEAGIQSKRLRENIYYQKMFDFKNPKATKTPISLDLKLGNVC
;
A
#
# COMPACT_ATOMS: atom_id res chain seq x y z
N MET A 1 10.95 -12.01 -4.26
CA MET A 1 11.11 -11.15 -3.09
C MET A 1 10.20 -11.64 -1.97
N LYS A 2 10.78 -12.01 -0.87
CA LYS A 2 10.08 -12.77 0.17
C LYS A 2 8.97 -11.99 0.88
N ASN A 3 9.21 -10.75 1.25
CA ASN A 3 8.25 -9.96 2.05
C ASN A 3 7.57 -8.85 1.23
N PHE A 4 7.64 -8.94 -0.09
CA PHE A 4 7.17 -7.89 -0.96
C PHE A 4 5.66 -7.74 -0.94
N CYS A 5 5.18 -6.50 -1.00
CA CYS A 5 3.77 -6.17 -1.18
C CYS A 5 3.63 -5.22 -2.37
N VAL A 6 2.77 -5.58 -3.30
CA VAL A 6 2.56 -4.79 -4.53
C VAL A 6 1.78 -3.50 -4.26
N LEU A 7 0.97 -3.43 -3.20
CA LEU A 7 0.03 -2.33 -3.00
C LEU A 7 0.66 -0.94 -2.99
N PRO A 8 1.79 -0.69 -2.30
CA PRO A 8 2.40 0.65 -2.34
C PRO A 8 2.86 1.09 -3.73
N PHE A 9 2.91 0.16 -4.68
CA PHE A 9 3.37 0.43 -6.05
C PHE A 9 2.21 0.66 -7.02
N VAL A 10 0.99 0.27 -6.68
CA VAL A 10 -0.14 0.30 -7.62
C VAL A 10 -1.42 0.90 -7.03
N SER A 11 -1.52 1.05 -5.71
CA SER A 11 -2.79 1.36 -5.04
C SER A 11 -2.67 2.44 -3.99
N LEU A 12 -3.73 3.20 -3.82
CA LEU A 12 -3.92 4.13 -2.71
C LEU A 12 -5.33 3.96 -2.16
N GLU A 13 -5.47 4.19 -0.86
CA GLU A 13 -6.77 4.29 -0.20
C GLU A 13 -6.90 5.67 0.44
N ALA A 14 -8.03 6.32 0.23
CA ALA A 14 -8.38 7.56 0.92
C ALA A 14 -9.46 7.24 1.94
N ARG A 15 -9.23 7.63 3.19
CA ARG A 15 -10.15 7.39 4.31
C ARG A 15 -11.10 8.55 4.49
N THR A 16 -12.14 8.35 5.32
CA THR A 16 -13.21 9.34 5.54
C THR A 16 -12.69 10.66 6.09
N ASP A 17 -11.58 10.65 6.84
CA ASP A 17 -10.95 11.85 7.40
C ASP A 17 -9.93 12.49 6.46
N GLY A 18 -9.79 11.97 5.26
CA GLY A 18 -8.84 12.46 4.26
C GLY A 18 -7.45 11.86 4.36
N THR A 19 -7.17 11.04 5.36
CA THR A 19 -5.86 10.37 5.45
C THR A 19 -5.69 9.35 4.35
N ILE A 20 -4.43 9.09 3.99
CA ILE A 20 -4.07 8.26 2.86
C ILE A 20 -3.24 7.08 3.35
N SER A 21 -3.48 5.92 2.78
CA SER A 21 -2.70 4.72 3.05
C SER A 21 -2.59 3.87 1.78
N PRO A 22 -1.52 3.08 1.59
CA PRO A 22 -1.46 2.15 0.46
C PRO A 22 -2.38 0.94 0.64
N CYS A 23 -2.90 0.71 1.84
CA CYS A 23 -3.70 -0.46 2.15
C CYS A 23 -4.71 -0.17 3.26
N CYS A 24 -5.91 -0.71 3.15
CA CYS A 24 -7.00 -0.45 4.12
C CYS A 24 -6.73 -1.02 5.51
N ILE A 25 -5.87 -2.01 5.65
CA ILE A 25 -5.55 -2.63 6.94
C ILE A 25 -4.21 -2.19 7.52
N MET A 26 -3.52 -1.27 6.85
CA MET A 26 -2.26 -0.73 7.34
C MET A 26 -2.49 0.11 8.59
N GLN A 27 -1.64 -0.04 9.60
CA GLN A 27 -1.78 0.61 10.90
C GLN A 27 -1.05 1.95 10.99
N ASP A 28 -0.54 2.44 9.89
CA ASP A 28 0.08 3.75 9.81
C ASP A 28 -0.71 4.62 8.83
N GLU A 29 -0.76 5.91 9.10
CA GLU A 29 -1.47 6.87 8.26
C GLU A 29 -0.52 7.97 7.85
N SER A 30 -0.65 8.43 6.62
CA SER A 30 0.11 9.57 6.13
C SER A 30 -0.31 10.84 6.88
N GLU A 31 0.67 11.70 7.18
CA GLU A 31 0.38 13.05 7.63
C GLU A 31 -0.23 13.91 6.51
N LEU A 32 -0.06 13.47 5.26
CA LEU A 32 -0.68 14.12 4.11
C LEU A 32 -2.13 13.69 4.00
N GLN A 33 -2.99 14.64 3.66
CA GLN A 33 -4.40 14.38 3.42
C GLN A 33 -4.76 14.82 2.02
N LEU A 34 -5.66 14.08 1.37
CA LEU A 34 -6.25 14.55 0.12
C LEU A 34 -7.09 15.79 0.43
N SER A 35 -6.66 16.93 -0.08
CA SER A 35 -7.29 18.22 0.16
C SER A 35 -6.91 19.15 -1.01
N GLU A 36 -7.37 20.41 -0.92
CA GLU A 36 -6.97 21.41 -1.89
C GLU A 36 -5.47 21.68 -1.90
N SER A 37 -4.78 21.41 -0.78
CA SER A 37 -3.35 21.66 -0.65
C SER A 37 -2.47 20.47 -1.01
N ALA A 38 -3.05 19.26 -1.18
CA ALA A 38 -2.29 18.07 -1.52
C ALA A 38 -3.04 17.27 -2.59
N THR A 39 -2.49 17.21 -3.80
CA THR A 39 -3.08 16.48 -4.90
C THR A 39 -2.77 14.99 -4.79
N LEU A 40 -3.53 14.17 -5.51
CA LEU A 40 -3.27 12.74 -5.61
C LEU A 40 -1.85 12.46 -6.13
N SER A 41 -1.40 13.24 -7.10
CA SER A 41 -0.04 13.10 -7.65
C SER A 41 1.04 13.37 -6.60
N GLU A 42 0.85 14.40 -5.77
CA GLU A 42 1.80 14.73 -4.71
C GLU A 42 1.87 13.64 -3.66
N VAL A 43 0.72 13.08 -3.26
CA VAL A 43 0.66 11.98 -2.31
C VAL A 43 1.34 10.75 -2.89
N TRP A 44 1.08 10.45 -4.17
CA TRP A 44 1.66 9.28 -4.85
C TRP A 44 3.19 9.35 -4.91
N LYS A 45 3.74 10.55 -5.00
CA LYS A 45 5.18 10.79 -5.09
C LYS A 45 5.80 11.17 -3.73
N SER A 46 5.04 11.12 -2.65
CA SER A 46 5.51 11.55 -1.33
C SER A 46 6.65 10.68 -0.82
N LYS A 47 7.51 11.29 0.00
CA LYS A 47 8.60 10.58 0.65
C LYS A 47 8.07 9.48 1.58
N TRP A 48 6.97 9.74 2.27
CA TRP A 48 6.34 8.76 3.17
C TRP A 48 6.02 7.46 2.43
N LEU A 49 5.38 7.57 1.28
CA LEU A 49 5.01 6.40 0.48
C LEU A 49 6.24 5.74 -0.16
N GLU A 50 7.19 6.56 -0.63
CA GLU A 50 8.42 6.06 -1.22
C GLU A 50 9.26 5.28 -0.19
N ASP A 51 9.26 5.71 1.06
CA ASP A 51 9.96 5.00 2.13
C ASP A 51 9.38 3.58 2.32
N TYR A 52 8.07 3.42 2.23
CA TYR A 52 7.45 2.10 2.28
C TYR A 52 7.82 1.25 1.07
N ARG A 53 7.84 1.85 -0.11
CA ARG A 53 8.27 1.14 -1.31
C ARG A 53 9.70 0.62 -1.17
N GLN A 54 10.60 1.45 -0.66
CA GLN A 54 11.98 1.07 -0.45
C GLN A 54 12.12 -0.02 0.61
N ALA A 55 11.35 0.04 1.68
CA ALA A 55 11.35 -0.98 2.71
C ALA A 55 10.98 -2.35 2.12
N PHE A 56 9.95 -2.41 1.28
CA PHE A 56 9.57 -3.65 0.62
C PHE A 56 10.61 -4.13 -0.38
N LEU A 57 11.24 -3.22 -1.12
CA LEU A 57 12.32 -3.58 -2.03
C LEU A 57 13.53 -4.15 -1.29
N ASN A 58 13.78 -3.69 -0.08
CA ASN A 58 14.88 -4.15 0.76
C ASN A 58 14.56 -5.44 1.53
N GLY A 59 13.36 -5.99 1.36
CA GLY A 59 12.94 -7.22 2.03
C GLY A 59 12.52 -7.02 3.47
N GLU A 60 12.29 -5.80 3.90
CA GLU A 60 11.86 -5.49 5.26
C GLU A 60 10.40 -5.83 5.48
N LYS A 61 10.03 -5.99 6.76
CA LYS A 61 8.64 -6.23 7.18
C LYS A 61 8.17 -5.01 7.98
N PRO A 62 7.61 -3.98 7.31
CA PRO A 62 7.16 -2.79 8.04
C PRO A 62 6.20 -3.14 9.18
N LYS A 63 6.41 -2.53 10.33
CA LYS A 63 5.60 -2.79 11.52
C LYS A 63 4.13 -2.41 11.32
N ALA A 64 3.87 -1.39 10.52
CA ALA A 64 2.52 -0.95 10.20
C ALA A 64 1.71 -2.01 9.45
N CYS A 65 2.36 -3.02 8.88
CA CYS A 65 1.74 -4.12 8.15
C CYS A 65 1.58 -5.37 9.03
N SER A 66 1.57 -5.23 10.35
CA SER A 66 1.54 -6.36 11.29
C SER A 66 0.35 -7.29 11.08
N ASN A 67 -0.79 -6.79 10.61
CA ASN A 67 -1.94 -7.64 10.30
C ASN A 67 -1.57 -8.75 9.30
N CYS A 68 -0.88 -8.39 8.23
CA CYS A 68 -0.44 -9.36 7.23
C CYS A 68 0.58 -10.35 7.79
N TRP A 69 1.56 -9.83 8.54
CA TRP A 69 2.60 -10.70 9.10
C TRP A 69 2.03 -11.71 10.09
N ASN A 70 1.09 -11.27 10.94
CA ASN A 70 0.44 -12.13 11.91
C ASN A 70 -0.42 -13.21 11.25
N GLU A 71 -1.18 -12.84 10.21
CA GLU A 71 -1.97 -13.80 9.46
C GLU A 71 -1.11 -14.86 8.79
N GLU A 72 -0.02 -14.43 8.15
CA GLU A 72 0.90 -15.35 7.47
C GLU A 72 1.57 -16.30 8.46
N GLU A 73 1.94 -15.82 9.64
CA GLU A 73 2.51 -16.67 10.68
C GLU A 73 1.50 -17.71 11.17
N ALA A 74 0.23 -17.35 11.20
CA ALA A 74 -0.86 -18.26 11.59
C ALA A 74 -1.29 -19.22 10.47
N GLY A 75 -0.65 -19.15 9.29
CA GLY A 75 -0.99 -20.00 8.16
C GLY A 75 -2.20 -19.51 7.35
N ILE A 76 -2.62 -18.27 7.57
CA ILE A 76 -3.75 -17.65 6.85
C ILE A 76 -3.20 -16.84 5.68
N GLN A 77 -3.88 -16.88 4.54
CA GLN A 77 -3.50 -16.06 3.40
C GLN A 77 -3.81 -14.59 3.69
N SER A 78 -2.76 -13.78 3.77
CA SER A 78 -2.89 -12.35 4.05
C SER A 78 -3.38 -11.56 2.83
N LYS A 79 -3.81 -10.32 3.08
CA LYS A 79 -4.15 -9.39 2.00
C LYS A 79 -2.95 -9.18 1.06
N ARG A 80 -1.74 -9.07 1.60
CA ARG A 80 -0.52 -8.93 0.80
C ARG A 80 -0.39 -10.05 -0.23
N LEU A 81 -0.55 -11.28 0.21
CA LEU A 81 -0.43 -12.45 -0.68
C LEU A 81 -1.54 -12.47 -1.73
N ARG A 82 -2.78 -12.17 -1.33
CA ARG A 82 -3.91 -12.11 -2.26
C ARG A 82 -3.69 -11.04 -3.34
N GLU A 83 -3.24 -9.87 -2.93
CA GLU A 83 -3.03 -8.75 -3.87
C GLU A 83 -1.84 -9.01 -4.79
N ASN A 84 -0.77 -9.62 -4.28
CA ASN A 84 0.35 -10.00 -5.13
C ASN A 84 -0.09 -10.98 -6.22
N ILE A 85 -0.97 -11.93 -5.89
CA ILE A 85 -1.54 -12.86 -6.86
C ILE A 85 -2.43 -12.11 -7.87
N TYR A 86 -3.28 -11.22 -7.38
CA TYR A 86 -4.18 -10.43 -8.23
C TYR A 86 -3.40 -9.62 -9.28
N TYR A 87 -2.32 -8.98 -8.88
CA TYR A 87 -1.52 -8.14 -9.78
C TYR A 87 -0.44 -8.90 -10.54
N GLN A 88 -0.39 -10.21 -10.44
CA GLN A 88 0.66 -11.04 -11.01
C GLN A 88 0.89 -10.81 -12.51
N LYS A 89 -0.17 -10.54 -13.26
CA LYS A 89 -0.10 -10.29 -14.70
C LYS A 89 0.01 -8.81 -15.07
N MET A 90 -0.27 -7.93 -14.14
CA MET A 90 -0.34 -6.48 -14.38
C MET A 90 0.89 -5.73 -13.89
N PHE A 91 1.73 -6.36 -13.10
CA PHE A 91 2.87 -5.73 -12.46
C PHE A 91 4.12 -6.58 -12.66
N ASP A 92 5.24 -5.93 -12.96
CA ASP A 92 6.52 -6.62 -13.15
C ASP A 92 7.23 -6.82 -11.80
N PHE A 93 7.03 -8.00 -11.22
CA PHE A 93 7.65 -8.35 -9.94
C PHE A 93 9.16 -8.57 -10.03
N LYS A 94 9.72 -8.72 -11.23
CA LYS A 94 11.15 -8.88 -11.42
C LYS A 94 11.90 -7.55 -11.43
N ASN A 95 11.19 -6.47 -11.77
CA ASN A 95 11.73 -5.12 -11.80
C ASN A 95 10.69 -4.16 -11.23
N PRO A 96 10.42 -4.25 -9.91
CA PRO A 96 9.30 -3.53 -9.31
C PRO A 96 9.53 -2.02 -9.31
N LYS A 97 8.57 -1.30 -9.88
CA LYS A 97 8.55 0.16 -9.89
C LYS A 97 7.12 0.62 -9.67
N ALA A 98 6.95 1.72 -8.94
CA ALA A 98 5.64 2.33 -8.80
C ALA A 98 5.11 2.74 -10.17
N THR A 99 3.83 2.51 -10.40
CA THR A 99 3.18 2.98 -11.62
C THR A 99 3.16 4.51 -11.63
N LYS A 100 3.03 5.10 -12.80
CA LYS A 100 3.05 6.56 -12.95
C LYS A 100 1.95 7.23 -12.14
N THR A 101 0.78 6.58 -12.09
CA THR A 101 -0.35 6.96 -11.23
C THR A 101 -0.87 5.67 -10.59
N PRO A 102 -1.59 5.76 -9.45
CA PRO A 102 -2.16 4.54 -8.88
C PRO A 102 -3.14 3.88 -9.86
N ILE A 103 -3.02 2.56 -10.02
CA ILE A 103 -3.96 1.79 -10.84
C ILE A 103 -5.29 1.66 -10.12
N SER A 104 -5.26 1.53 -8.79
CA SER A 104 -6.45 1.39 -7.97
C SER A 104 -6.48 2.49 -6.92
N LEU A 105 -7.64 3.13 -6.80
CA LEU A 105 -7.89 4.14 -5.77
C LEU A 105 -9.16 3.74 -5.04
N ASP A 106 -9.02 3.37 -3.77
CA ASP A 106 -10.14 3.00 -2.93
C ASP A 106 -10.58 4.21 -2.09
N LEU A 107 -11.85 4.56 -2.19
CA LEU A 107 -12.45 5.59 -1.36
C LEU A 107 -13.22 4.91 -0.25
N LYS A 108 -12.76 5.10 0.98
CA LYS A 108 -13.41 4.51 2.14
C LYS A 108 -14.47 5.47 2.65
N LEU A 109 -15.73 5.10 2.51
CA LEU A 109 -16.88 5.90 2.93
C LEU A 109 -17.34 5.59 4.37
N GLY A 110 -16.65 4.67 5.04
CA GLY A 110 -16.91 4.28 6.41
C GLY A 110 -15.66 3.68 7.03
N ASN A 111 -15.78 3.07 8.20
CA ASN A 111 -14.64 2.50 8.93
C ASN A 111 -14.43 1.01 8.63
N VAL A 112 -15.11 0.48 7.62
CA VAL A 112 -15.02 -0.93 7.23
C VAL A 112 -14.23 -1.06 5.93
N CYS A 113 -13.27 -1.94 5.96
CA CYS A 113 -12.43 -2.23 4.80
C CYS A 113 -13.17 -3.13 3.79
#